data_ebf6d78633e1e25036b73d865d683dec
#
_entry.id   ebf6d78633e1e25036b73d865d683dec
#
_cell.length_a   1.000
_cell.length_b   1.000
_cell.length_c   1.000
_cell.angle_alpha   90.00
_cell.angle_beta   90.00
_cell.angle_gamma   90.00
#
_symmetry.space_group_name_H-M   'P 1'
#
loop_
_entity.id
_entity.type
_entity.pdbx_description
1 polymer ?
#
loop_
_entity_poly.entity_id
_entity_poly.type
_entity_poly.pdbx_seq_one_letter_code
_entity_poly.pdbx_strand_id
1 'polypeptide(L)'
;MEITPNALQQECIDNINGKYLVLAGPGTGKTFTMIQRIKNMIEKGINPEKILCLTFSDAATNEVKTRLETELGKPDVGVNIYTYHGFCNEIILENAIEFELSENIKVISHFKGFDVIDVVHNPKLIAV
;
A
#
# COMPACT_ATOMS: atom_id res chain seq x y z
N MET A 1 -26.58 -9.74 -0.71
CA MET A 1 -26.97 -8.32 -0.51
C MET A 1 -25.87 -7.48 -1.10
N GLU A 2 -26.16 -6.77 -2.16
CA GLU A 2 -25.18 -5.90 -2.83
C GLU A 2 -24.98 -4.65 -1.95
N ILE A 3 -23.75 -4.41 -1.53
CA ILE A 3 -23.42 -3.23 -0.70
C ILE A 3 -23.35 -2.05 -1.64
N THR A 4 -24.27 -1.10 -1.49
CA THR A 4 -24.25 0.15 -2.28
C THR A 4 -23.55 1.26 -1.49
N PRO A 5 -22.69 2.04 -2.13
CA PRO A 5 -22.04 3.18 -1.49
C PRO A 5 -23.07 4.27 -1.12
N ASN A 6 -22.86 4.93 0.00
CA ASN A 6 -23.60 6.14 0.33
C ASN A 6 -23.12 7.33 -0.50
N ALA A 7 -23.79 8.49 -0.43
CA ALA A 7 -23.50 9.66 -1.27
C ALA A 7 -22.04 10.15 -1.13
N LEU A 8 -21.47 10.19 0.08
CA LEU A 8 -20.09 10.62 0.30
C LEU A 8 -19.08 9.60 -0.20
N GLN A 9 -19.37 8.32 -0.03
CA GLN A 9 -18.56 7.25 -0.59
C GLN A 9 -18.58 7.30 -2.11
N GLN A 10 -19.74 7.49 -2.71
CA GLN A 10 -19.89 7.61 -4.16
C GLN A 10 -19.11 8.80 -4.72
N GLU A 11 -19.17 9.94 -4.06
CA GLU A 11 -18.37 11.11 -4.42
C GLU A 11 -16.87 10.80 -4.41
N CYS A 12 -16.39 10.10 -3.39
CA CYS A 12 -14.99 9.66 -3.31
C CYS A 12 -14.62 8.66 -4.44
N ILE A 13 -15.53 7.76 -4.80
CA ILE A 13 -15.33 6.76 -5.84
C ILE A 13 -15.26 7.43 -7.22
N ASP A 14 -16.16 8.37 -7.50
CA ASP A 14 -16.31 8.99 -8.82
C ASP A 14 -15.22 10.00 -9.16
N ASN A 15 -14.75 10.73 -8.15
CA ASN A 15 -13.72 11.75 -8.32
C ASN A 15 -12.32 11.13 -8.23
N ILE A 16 -11.80 10.62 -9.32
CA ILE A 16 -10.47 9.99 -9.38
C ILE A 16 -9.30 10.98 -9.36
N ASN A 17 -9.56 12.24 -9.72
CA ASN A 17 -8.56 13.32 -9.72
C ASN A 17 -8.62 14.14 -8.43
N GLY A 18 -7.47 14.64 -7.99
CA GLY A 18 -7.37 15.49 -6.81
C GLY A 18 -6.95 14.75 -5.55
N LYS A 19 -6.90 15.50 -4.44
CA LYS A 19 -6.49 14.99 -3.12
C LYS A 19 -7.73 14.92 -2.22
N TYR A 20 -7.96 13.76 -1.63
CA TYR A 20 -9.10 13.50 -0.75
C TYR A 20 -8.60 13.02 0.61
N LEU A 21 -9.16 13.60 1.66
CA LEU A 21 -9.03 13.08 3.02
C LEU A 21 -10.38 12.49 3.43
N VAL A 22 -10.41 11.18 3.64
CA VAL A 22 -11.62 10.45 4.05
C VAL A 22 -11.55 10.18 5.56
N LEU A 23 -12.42 10.84 6.31
CA LEU A 23 -12.57 10.62 7.75
C LEU A 23 -13.73 9.65 7.99
N ALA A 24 -13.41 8.47 8.52
CA ALA A 24 -14.39 7.42 8.69
C ALA A 24 -14.07 6.56 9.94
N GLY A 25 -15.06 6.27 10.75
CA GLY A 25 -14.94 5.41 11.92
C GLY A 25 -14.73 3.93 11.58
N PRO A 26 -14.52 3.07 12.57
CA PRO A 26 -14.48 1.62 12.37
C PRO A 26 -15.79 1.10 11.76
N GLY A 27 -15.71 0.13 10.83
CA GLY A 27 -16.88 -0.51 10.26
C GLY A 27 -17.70 0.33 9.25
N THR A 28 -17.26 1.54 8.91
CA THR A 28 -18.00 2.47 8.01
C THR A 28 -17.76 2.21 6.51
N GLY A 29 -17.05 1.17 6.15
CA GLY A 29 -16.81 0.81 4.74
C GLY A 29 -15.61 1.50 4.09
N LYS A 30 -14.58 1.92 4.85
CA LYS A 30 -13.35 2.51 4.30
C LYS A 30 -12.69 1.64 3.24
N THR A 31 -12.46 0.37 3.56
CA THR A 31 -11.86 -0.60 2.63
C THR A 31 -12.72 -0.80 1.40
N PHE A 32 -14.04 -0.89 1.58
CA PHE A 32 -15.00 -0.98 0.48
C PHE A 32 -14.89 0.24 -0.46
N THR A 33 -14.93 1.45 0.08
CA THR A 33 -14.82 2.69 -0.70
C THR A 33 -13.50 2.76 -1.48
N MET A 34 -12.40 2.37 -0.86
CA MET A 34 -11.08 2.33 -1.48
C MET A 34 -11.04 1.33 -2.65
N ILE A 35 -11.58 0.13 -2.47
CA ILE A 35 -11.63 -0.91 -3.50
C ILE A 35 -12.50 -0.45 -4.67
N GLN A 36 -13.68 0.08 -4.40
CA GLN A 36 -14.58 0.60 -5.45
C GLN A 36 -13.94 1.78 -6.21
N ARG A 37 -13.18 2.63 -5.53
CA ARG A 37 -12.41 3.70 -6.18
C ARG A 37 -11.33 3.14 -7.10
N ILE A 38 -10.54 2.16 -6.65
CA ILE A 38 -9.51 1.51 -7.48
C ILE A 38 -10.15 0.85 -8.71
N LYS A 39 -11.26 0.13 -8.51
CA LYS A 39 -12.04 -0.47 -9.60
C LYS A 39 -12.47 0.58 -10.62
N ASN A 40 -13.07 1.67 -10.17
CA ASN A 40 -13.49 2.78 -11.04
C ASN A 40 -12.31 3.42 -11.80
N MET A 41 -11.14 3.56 -11.17
CA MET A 41 -9.93 4.05 -11.84
C MET A 41 -9.51 3.12 -12.99
N ILE A 42 -9.54 1.82 -12.78
CA ILE A 42 -9.21 0.81 -13.80
C ILE A 42 -10.25 0.81 -14.92
N GLU A 43 -11.55 0.87 -14.60
CA GLU A 43 -12.65 0.96 -15.57
C GLU A 43 -12.58 2.22 -16.43
N LYS A 44 -12.05 3.32 -15.90
CA LYS A 44 -11.76 4.56 -16.63
C LYS A 44 -10.44 4.54 -17.41
N GLY A 45 -9.77 3.39 -17.48
CA GLY A 45 -8.59 3.17 -18.33
C GLY A 45 -7.26 3.52 -17.69
N ILE A 46 -7.21 3.74 -16.37
CA ILE A 46 -5.93 3.89 -15.68
C ILE A 46 -5.24 2.53 -15.61
N ASN A 47 -3.97 2.47 -16.04
CA ASN A 47 -3.18 1.26 -15.96
C ASN A 47 -3.03 0.85 -14.48
N PRO A 48 -3.43 -0.38 -14.10
CA PRO A 48 -3.31 -0.88 -12.73
C PRO A 48 -1.91 -0.75 -12.12
N GLU A 49 -0.86 -0.97 -12.91
CA GLU A 49 0.54 -0.84 -12.47
C GLU A 49 0.92 0.59 -12.05
N LYS A 50 0.14 1.60 -12.42
CA LYS A 50 0.29 3.00 -12.00
C LYS A 50 -0.52 3.36 -10.77
N ILE A 51 -1.24 2.41 -10.20
CA ILE A 51 -2.02 2.60 -8.98
C ILE A 51 -1.22 2.02 -7.82
N LEU A 52 -0.96 2.86 -6.82
CA LEU A 52 -0.32 2.47 -5.57
C LEU A 52 -1.34 2.52 -4.43
N CYS A 53 -1.51 1.41 -3.74
CA CYS A 53 -2.31 1.30 -2.53
C CYS A 53 -1.40 0.97 -1.34
N LEU A 54 -1.38 1.84 -0.33
CA LEU A 54 -0.60 1.65 0.88
C LEU A 54 -1.50 1.28 2.05
N THR A 55 -1.09 0.27 2.80
CA THR A 55 -1.80 -0.25 3.96
C THR A 55 -0.93 -0.21 5.21
N PHE A 56 -1.54 -0.45 6.36
CA PHE A 56 -0.80 -0.44 7.63
C PHE A 56 -0.18 -1.81 7.96
N SER A 57 -0.75 -2.92 7.51
CA SER A 57 -0.31 -4.27 7.86
C SER A 57 -0.40 -5.25 6.70
N ASP A 58 0.37 -6.33 6.77
CA ASP A 58 0.34 -7.40 5.77
C ASP A 58 -1.05 -8.07 5.67
N ALA A 59 -1.75 -8.20 6.80
CA ALA A 59 -3.13 -8.70 6.81
C ALA A 59 -4.06 -7.78 5.99
N ALA A 60 -3.94 -6.45 6.15
CA ALA A 60 -4.72 -5.48 5.37
C ALA A 60 -4.33 -5.50 3.89
N THR A 61 -3.04 -5.66 3.57
CA THR A 61 -2.56 -5.82 2.19
C THR A 61 -3.21 -7.02 1.51
N ASN A 62 -3.19 -8.17 2.17
CA ASN A 62 -3.79 -9.40 1.66
C ASN A 62 -5.32 -9.28 1.51
N GLU A 63 -5.99 -8.65 2.46
CA GLU A 63 -7.43 -8.40 2.39
C GLU A 63 -7.79 -7.54 1.17
N VAL A 64 -7.08 -6.43 0.96
CA VAL A 64 -7.31 -5.54 -0.18
C VAL A 64 -7.09 -6.28 -1.50
N LYS A 65 -5.99 -7.05 -1.60
CA LYS A 65 -5.68 -7.83 -2.80
C LYS A 65 -6.80 -8.82 -3.12
N THR A 66 -7.19 -9.66 -2.17
CA THR A 66 -8.24 -10.67 -2.35
C THR A 66 -9.58 -10.04 -2.74
N ARG A 67 -9.97 -8.94 -2.08
CA ARG A 67 -11.22 -8.25 -2.40
C ARG A 67 -11.19 -7.62 -3.78
N LEU A 68 -10.06 -7.03 -4.18
CA LEU A 68 -9.92 -6.42 -5.50
C LEU A 68 -9.96 -7.47 -6.62
N GLU A 69 -9.31 -8.61 -6.43
CA GLU A 69 -9.38 -9.76 -7.34
C GLU A 69 -10.82 -10.28 -7.49
N THR A 70 -11.55 -10.37 -6.37
CA THR A 70 -12.96 -10.77 -6.36
C THR A 70 -13.84 -9.78 -7.12
N GLU A 71 -13.68 -8.48 -6.85
CA GLU A 71 -14.47 -7.41 -7.48
C GLU A 71 -14.23 -7.30 -9.00
N LEU A 72 -13.01 -7.57 -9.44
CA LEU A 72 -12.65 -7.50 -10.86
C LEU A 72 -12.76 -8.86 -11.58
N GLY A 73 -13.05 -9.93 -10.84
CA GLY A 73 -13.24 -11.27 -11.39
C GLY A 73 -11.99 -11.88 -12.05
N LYS A 74 -10.80 -11.42 -11.64
CA LYS A 74 -9.52 -11.93 -12.16
C LYS A 74 -8.43 -11.95 -11.09
N PRO A 75 -7.56 -12.98 -11.08
CA PRO A 75 -6.38 -12.98 -10.22
C PRO A 75 -5.36 -11.96 -10.75
N ASP A 76 -4.51 -11.51 -9.86
CA ASP A 76 -3.40 -10.58 -10.14
C ASP A 76 -3.82 -9.38 -10.99
N VAL A 77 -4.49 -8.44 -10.35
CA VAL A 77 -5.01 -7.23 -11.01
C VAL A 77 -3.90 -6.29 -11.51
N GLY A 78 -2.66 -6.46 -11.02
CA GLY A 78 -1.52 -5.61 -11.37
C GLY A 78 -1.45 -4.29 -10.59
N VAL A 79 -2.29 -4.10 -9.58
CA VAL A 79 -2.23 -2.93 -8.67
C VAL A 79 -1.09 -3.14 -7.67
N ASN A 80 -0.27 -2.12 -7.47
CA ASN A 80 0.80 -2.13 -6.48
C ASN A 80 0.22 -1.94 -5.07
N ILE A 81 0.17 -3.01 -4.30
CA ILE A 81 -0.39 -3.02 -2.93
C ILE A 81 0.72 -3.40 -1.96
N TYR A 82 1.11 -2.47 -1.09
CA TYR A 82 2.18 -2.64 -0.11
C TYR A 82 1.76 -2.15 1.27
N THR A 83 2.46 -2.62 2.30
CA THR A 83 2.54 -1.86 3.56
C THR A 83 3.44 -0.64 3.36
N TYR A 84 3.33 0.38 4.22
CA TYR A 84 4.26 1.53 4.20
C TYR A 84 5.73 1.09 4.28
N HIS A 85 6.04 0.16 5.19
CA HIS A 85 7.39 -0.38 5.34
C HIS A 85 7.84 -1.15 4.09
N GLY A 86 6.98 -2.00 3.53
CA GLY A 86 7.26 -2.76 2.32
C GLY A 86 7.56 -1.84 1.14
N PHE A 87 6.77 -0.79 0.95
CA PHE A 87 6.98 0.19 -0.12
C PHE A 87 8.29 0.98 0.04
N CYS A 88 8.58 1.46 1.26
CA CYS A 88 9.86 2.13 1.53
C CYS A 88 11.04 1.21 1.26
N ASN A 89 10.94 -0.07 1.61
CA ASN A 89 11.97 -1.05 1.36
C ASN A 89 12.20 -1.28 -0.14
N GLU A 90 11.14 -1.38 -0.94
CA GLU A 90 11.24 -1.46 -2.41
C GLU A 90 11.98 -0.25 -2.99
N ILE A 91 11.59 0.98 -2.60
CA ILE A 91 12.27 2.20 -3.06
C ILE A 91 13.76 2.17 -2.71
N ILE A 92 14.11 1.77 -1.49
CA ILE A 92 15.49 1.72 -1.05
C ILE A 92 16.29 0.70 -1.86
N LEU A 93 15.72 -0.48 -2.11
CA LEU A 93 16.38 -1.55 -2.88
C LEU A 93 16.55 -1.17 -4.36
N GLU A 94 15.53 -0.58 -4.97
CA GLU A 94 15.58 -0.13 -6.36
C GLU A 94 16.63 0.99 -6.59
N ASN A 95 16.87 1.81 -5.57
CA ASN A 95 17.81 2.93 -5.63
C ASN A 95 19.06 2.71 -4.77
N ALA A 96 19.43 1.47 -4.48
CA ALA A 96 20.51 1.13 -3.58
C ALA A 96 21.86 1.79 -3.96
N ILE A 97 22.14 1.90 -5.26
CA ILE A 97 23.35 2.54 -5.78
C ILE A 97 23.34 4.04 -5.47
N GLU A 98 22.22 4.74 -5.65
CA GLU A 98 22.08 6.17 -5.36
C GLU A 98 22.21 6.48 -3.88
N PHE A 99 21.78 5.55 -3.01
CA PHE A 99 21.94 5.64 -1.57
C PHE A 99 23.29 5.13 -1.05
N GLU A 100 24.24 4.78 -1.94
CA GLU A 100 25.54 4.22 -1.59
C GLU A 100 25.45 2.95 -0.69
N LEU A 101 24.38 2.17 -0.88
CA LEU A 101 24.11 0.97 -0.12
C LEU A 101 24.69 -0.26 -0.84
N SER A 102 25.18 -1.23 -0.06
CA SER A 102 25.64 -2.50 -0.62
C SER A 102 24.47 -3.39 -1.03
N GLU A 103 24.70 -4.33 -1.96
CA GLU A 103 23.70 -5.30 -2.43
C GLU A 103 23.07 -6.18 -1.32
N ASN A 104 23.68 -6.23 -0.13
CA ASN A 104 23.21 -7.00 1.02
C ASN A 104 22.60 -6.10 2.11
N ILE A 105 21.53 -5.37 1.76
CA ILE A 105 20.81 -4.56 2.74
C ILE A 105 19.92 -5.46 3.58
N LYS A 106 20.03 -5.35 4.91
CA LYS A 106 19.14 -6.01 5.85
C LYS A 106 18.31 -4.97 6.59
N VAL A 107 17.00 -5.06 6.42
CA VAL A 107 16.05 -4.25 7.20
C VAL A 107 15.85 -4.89 8.58
N ILE A 108 16.07 -4.12 9.62
CA ILE A 108 15.86 -4.53 11.01
C ILE A 108 14.58 -3.90 11.51
N SER A 109 13.53 -4.70 11.69
CA SER A 109 12.20 -4.25 12.12
C SER A 109 12.00 -4.17 13.62
N HIS A 110 12.92 -4.73 14.43
CA HIS A 110 12.82 -4.75 15.89
C HIS A 110 14.17 -4.47 16.53
N PHE A 111 14.26 -3.40 17.29
CA PHE A 111 15.39 -3.11 18.16
C PHE A 111 15.25 -3.86 19.47
N LYS A 112 16.01 -4.93 19.67
CA LYS A 112 16.37 -5.38 21.00
C LYS A 112 17.66 -4.63 21.36
N GLY A 113 17.73 -4.04 22.53
CA GLY A 113 18.72 -3.03 22.96
C GLY A 113 20.21 -3.27 22.68
N PHE A 114 20.60 -4.44 22.17
CA PHE A 114 21.97 -4.74 21.72
C PHE A 114 22.19 -4.49 20.22
N ASP A 115 21.14 -4.45 19.42
CA ASP A 115 21.23 -4.30 17.95
C ASP A 115 21.50 -2.84 17.53
N VAL A 116 21.25 -1.88 18.41
CA VAL A 116 21.52 -0.45 18.18
C VAL A 116 23.02 -0.17 17.96
N ILE A 117 23.88 -0.91 18.65
CA ILE A 117 25.34 -0.74 18.55
C ILE A 117 25.83 -1.22 17.18
N ASP A 118 25.28 -2.29 16.66
CA ASP A 118 25.63 -2.83 15.35
C ASP A 118 25.15 -1.91 14.21
N VAL A 119 23.99 -1.26 14.37
CA VAL A 119 23.47 -0.27 13.39
C VAL A 119 24.36 0.96 13.33
N VAL A 120 24.85 1.44 14.47
CA VAL A 120 25.71 2.64 14.53
C VAL A 120 27.11 2.38 13.99
N HIS A 121 27.63 1.17 14.14
CA HIS A 121 28.97 0.80 13.67
C HIS A 121 29.00 0.18 12.27
N ASN A 122 27.85 -0.23 11.75
CA ASN A 122 27.75 -0.77 10.40
C ASN A 122 26.84 0.12 9.55
N PRO A 123 27.43 1.08 8.78
CA PRO A 123 26.66 2.02 7.96
C PRO A 123 25.81 1.37 6.87
N LYS A 124 25.85 0.03 6.76
CA LYS A 124 25.07 -0.76 5.82
C LYS A 124 23.73 -1.26 6.39
N LEU A 125 23.41 -0.94 7.64
CA LEU A 125 22.15 -1.31 8.29
C LEU A 125 21.23 -0.09 8.37
N ILE A 126 20.05 -0.21 7.78
CA ILE A 126 18.97 0.77 7.90
C ILE A 126 17.95 0.22 8.86
N ALA A 127 17.68 0.98 9.93
CA ALA A 127 16.60 0.69 10.86
C ALA A 127 15.31 1.40 10.39
N VAL A 128 14.23 0.64 10.28
CA VAL A 128 12.89 1.13 9.94
C VAL A 128 11.93 0.85 11.07
#